data_e993ab3ac7b5b368430099ce7dacb9c2
#
_entry.id   e993ab3ac7b5b368430099ce7dacb9c2
#
_cell.length_a   1.000
_cell.length_b   1.000
_cell.length_c   1.000
_cell.angle_alpha   90.00
_cell.angle_beta   90.00
_cell.angle_gamma   90.00
#
_symmetry.space_group_name_H-M   'P 1'
#
loop_
_entity.id
_entity.type
_entity.pdbx_description
1 polymer ?
#
loop_
_entity_poly.entity_id
_entity_poly.type
_entity_poly.pdbx_seq_one_letter_code
_entity_poly.pdbx_strand_id
1 'polypeptide(L)'
;MDKGKLMEMYKTMRLIRLIEQRINDEYKYDEIKTPIHLSIGQEAVAAGVCIHLRKDDYVFGTHRSHAQYIAKGGDIKKMIAELYLRKTGCARGRGGSMHLVDPDVGILGSSAIVGGNIPLGTGTALASKLLMNDRVTVVFFGDGAADQGTFHESLNFATLKKLPVVYVCENNFYAINSHQLSRQVGDNIHKWAQSYEIGRAHV
;
A
#
# COMPACT_ATOMS: atom_id res chain seq x y z
N MET A 1 -16.92 3.91 15.87
CA MET A 1 -16.81 4.76 14.63
C MET A 1 -18.18 5.35 14.36
N ASP A 2 -18.26 6.62 13.97
CA ASP A 2 -19.55 7.22 13.65
C ASP A 2 -20.12 6.71 12.32
N LYS A 3 -21.44 6.86 12.12
CA LYS A 3 -22.16 6.38 10.94
C LYS A 3 -21.67 7.05 9.63
N GLY A 4 -21.21 8.30 9.72
CA GLY A 4 -20.68 9.03 8.57
C GLY A 4 -19.40 8.39 8.02
N LYS A 5 -18.43 8.12 8.91
CA LYS A 5 -17.18 7.45 8.53
C LYS A 5 -17.41 6.04 7.99
N LEU A 6 -18.34 5.27 8.60
CA LEU A 6 -18.68 3.95 8.08
C LEU A 6 -19.24 4.02 6.65
N MET A 7 -20.09 5.00 6.38
CA MET A 7 -20.64 5.20 5.03
C MET A 7 -19.57 5.62 4.03
N GLU A 8 -18.61 6.46 4.42
CA GLU A 8 -17.48 6.87 3.59
C GLU A 8 -16.57 5.69 3.26
N MET A 9 -16.22 4.87 4.25
CA MET A 9 -15.48 3.62 4.03
C MET A 9 -16.20 2.71 3.03
N TYR A 10 -17.49 2.49 3.23
CA TYR A 10 -18.30 1.66 2.32
C TYR A 10 -18.29 2.21 0.89
N LYS A 11 -18.46 3.53 0.72
CA LYS A 11 -18.39 4.17 -0.59
C LYS A 11 -17.01 3.97 -1.24
N THR A 12 -15.94 4.14 -0.49
CA THR A 12 -14.57 3.91 -0.96
C THR A 12 -14.35 2.47 -1.38
N MET A 13 -14.76 1.50 -0.57
CA MET A 13 -14.69 0.07 -0.92
C MET A 13 -15.49 -0.24 -2.19
N ARG A 14 -16.69 0.31 -2.33
CA ARG A 14 -17.51 0.14 -3.54
C ARG A 14 -16.88 0.76 -4.76
N LEU A 15 -16.29 1.95 -4.62
CA LEU A 15 -15.56 2.62 -5.70
C LEU A 15 -14.37 1.79 -6.17
N ILE A 16 -13.54 1.30 -5.24
CA ILE A 16 -12.42 0.41 -5.55
C ILE A 16 -12.92 -0.82 -6.31
N ARG A 17 -13.93 -1.52 -5.78
CA ARG A 17 -14.49 -2.72 -6.40
C ARG A 17 -14.96 -2.47 -7.83
N LEU A 18 -15.70 -1.40 -8.08
CA LEU A 18 -16.24 -1.08 -9.41
C LEU A 18 -15.12 -0.76 -10.41
N ILE A 19 -14.12 -0.01 -9.98
CA ILE A 19 -12.96 0.31 -10.82
C ILE A 19 -12.18 -0.96 -11.16
N GLU A 20 -11.87 -1.79 -10.17
CA GLU A 20 -11.12 -3.02 -10.36
C GLU A 20 -11.86 -4.03 -11.25
N GLN A 21 -13.19 -4.16 -11.10
CA GLN A 21 -14.02 -4.96 -12.00
C GLN A 21 -13.95 -4.42 -13.43
N ARG A 22 -14.05 -3.10 -13.61
CA ARG A 22 -13.93 -2.49 -14.94
C ARG A 22 -12.56 -2.71 -15.56
N ILE A 23 -11.47 -2.57 -14.78
CA ILE A 23 -10.11 -2.87 -15.26
C ILE A 23 -10.01 -4.34 -15.69
N ASN A 24 -10.56 -5.27 -14.91
CA ASN A 24 -10.60 -6.70 -15.26
C ASN A 24 -11.33 -6.94 -16.59
N ASP A 25 -12.47 -6.27 -16.79
CA ASP A 25 -13.25 -6.41 -18.02
C ASP A 25 -12.53 -5.83 -19.25
N GLU A 26 -11.78 -4.76 -19.07
CA GLU A 26 -10.99 -4.12 -20.14
C GLU A 26 -9.70 -4.89 -20.45
N TYR A 27 -9.14 -5.62 -19.50
CA TYR A 27 -7.85 -6.31 -19.65
C TYR A 27 -7.87 -7.35 -20.78
N LYS A 28 -9.01 -7.96 -21.08
CA LYS A 28 -9.19 -8.93 -22.17
C LYS A 28 -8.95 -8.38 -23.57
N TYR A 29 -9.03 -7.05 -23.74
CA TYR A 29 -8.80 -6.39 -25.03
C TYR A 29 -7.33 -6.12 -25.33
N ASP A 30 -6.43 -6.50 -24.43
CA ASP A 30 -4.97 -6.34 -24.55
C ASP A 30 -4.52 -4.88 -24.81
N GLU A 31 -5.29 -3.90 -24.35
CA GLU A 31 -4.92 -2.49 -24.40
C GLU A 31 -4.07 -2.08 -23.19
N ILE A 32 -4.25 -2.76 -22.06
CA ILE A 32 -3.43 -2.59 -20.85
C ILE A 32 -2.22 -3.51 -20.98
N LYS A 33 -1.06 -2.94 -21.29
CA LYS A 33 0.17 -3.69 -21.62
C LYS A 33 1.01 -4.09 -20.40
N THR A 34 0.63 -3.69 -19.20
CA THR A 34 1.36 -4.05 -17.98
C THR A 34 0.61 -5.13 -17.19
N PRO A 35 1.31 -6.03 -16.50
CA PRO A 35 0.67 -6.94 -15.57
C PRO A 35 -0.15 -6.17 -14.53
N ILE A 36 -1.37 -6.61 -14.26
CA ILE A 36 -2.24 -6.01 -13.24
C ILE A 36 -2.40 -6.96 -12.05
N HIS A 37 -2.54 -6.38 -10.86
CA HIS A 37 -2.80 -7.11 -9.62
C HIS A 37 -3.99 -6.44 -8.94
N LEU A 38 -5.18 -7.03 -9.13
CA LEU A 38 -6.43 -6.46 -8.63
C LEU A 38 -6.56 -6.64 -7.12
N SER A 39 -7.13 -5.64 -6.46
CA SER A 39 -7.40 -5.63 -5.01
C SER A 39 -8.81 -6.15 -4.68
N ILE A 40 -9.46 -6.85 -5.61
CA ILE A 40 -10.81 -7.40 -5.41
C ILE A 40 -10.80 -8.36 -4.20
N GLY A 41 -11.65 -8.08 -3.21
CA GLY A 41 -11.73 -8.82 -1.95
C GLY A 41 -10.83 -8.28 -0.83
N GLN A 42 -9.97 -7.28 -1.10
CA GLN A 42 -9.04 -6.68 -0.14
C GLN A 42 -9.29 -5.18 0.09
N GLU A 43 -10.41 -4.64 -0.40
CA GLU A 43 -10.71 -3.19 -0.40
C GLU A 43 -10.78 -2.59 1.00
N ALA A 44 -11.20 -3.39 1.98
CA ALA A 44 -11.40 -2.94 3.36
C ALA A 44 -10.11 -2.47 4.03
N VAL A 45 -8.97 -3.07 3.71
CA VAL A 45 -7.68 -2.70 4.30
C VAL A 45 -7.30 -1.28 3.89
N ALA A 46 -7.29 -1.00 2.59
CA ALA A 46 -6.96 0.32 2.08
C ALA A 46 -7.98 1.39 2.54
N ALA A 47 -9.28 1.12 2.44
CA ALA A 47 -10.33 2.03 2.86
C ALA A 47 -10.26 2.32 4.37
N GLY A 48 -10.06 1.28 5.19
CA GLY A 48 -10.01 1.40 6.65
C GLY A 48 -8.80 2.17 7.16
N VAL A 49 -7.65 2.02 6.51
CA VAL A 49 -6.43 2.75 6.88
C VAL A 49 -6.50 4.19 6.36
N CYS A 50 -6.78 4.39 5.07
CA CYS A 50 -6.66 5.70 4.45
C CYS A 50 -7.69 6.72 4.96
N ILE A 51 -8.86 6.29 5.46
CA ILE A 51 -9.86 7.20 6.05
C ILE A 51 -9.35 7.94 7.30
N HIS A 52 -8.29 7.45 7.91
CA HIS A 52 -7.67 8.05 9.09
C HIS A 52 -6.47 8.94 8.75
N LEU A 53 -6.05 8.97 7.49
CA LEU A 53 -4.90 9.74 7.04
C LEU A 53 -5.30 11.13 6.59
N ARG A 54 -4.43 12.08 6.88
CA ARG A 54 -4.51 13.42 6.29
C ARG A 54 -4.02 13.38 4.84
N LYS A 55 -4.37 14.42 4.08
CA LYS A 55 -3.92 14.54 2.69
C LYS A 55 -2.39 14.53 2.57
N ASP A 56 -1.70 15.16 3.51
CA ASP A 56 -0.25 15.32 3.52
C ASP A 56 0.52 14.20 4.24
N ASP A 57 -0.17 13.22 4.85
CA ASP A 57 0.46 11.98 5.29
C ASP A 57 0.90 11.13 4.09
N TYR A 58 1.97 10.37 4.26
CA TYR A 58 2.58 9.62 3.18
C TYR A 58 2.13 8.15 3.14
N VAL A 59 1.98 7.64 1.91
CA VAL A 59 1.61 6.24 1.66
C VAL A 59 2.59 5.62 0.65
N PHE A 60 3.04 4.42 0.97
CA PHE A 60 3.72 3.52 0.06
C PHE A 60 2.87 2.26 -0.15
N GLY A 61 2.62 1.93 -1.41
CA GLY A 61 1.87 0.75 -1.81
C GLY A 61 2.77 -0.41 -2.22
N THR A 62 2.14 -1.54 -2.52
CA THR A 62 2.78 -2.74 -3.09
C THR A 62 2.64 -2.74 -4.62
N HIS A 63 2.94 -3.86 -5.26
CA HIS A 63 2.58 -4.11 -6.66
C HIS A 63 1.04 -4.17 -6.87
N ARG A 64 0.26 -4.39 -5.81
CA ARG A 64 -1.22 -4.38 -5.76
C ARG A 64 -1.72 -3.07 -5.13
N SER A 65 -1.43 -1.94 -5.77
CA SER A 65 -1.59 -0.62 -5.14
C SER A 65 -2.82 0.18 -5.59
N HIS A 66 -3.67 -0.35 -6.44
CA HIS A 66 -4.85 0.37 -6.93
C HIS A 66 -5.76 0.80 -5.78
N ALA A 67 -6.04 -0.10 -4.82
CA ALA A 67 -6.90 0.21 -3.68
C ALA A 67 -6.31 1.33 -2.80
N GLN A 68 -5.01 1.28 -2.49
CA GLN A 68 -4.35 2.32 -1.71
C GLN A 68 -4.34 3.65 -2.45
N TYR A 69 -4.09 3.64 -3.76
CA TYR A 69 -4.11 4.84 -4.60
C TYR A 69 -5.49 5.51 -4.59
N ILE A 70 -6.56 4.73 -4.81
CA ILE A 70 -7.94 5.22 -4.81
C ILE A 70 -8.36 5.70 -3.41
N ALA A 71 -8.09 4.89 -2.36
CA ALA A 71 -8.48 5.20 -1.00
C ALA A 71 -7.78 6.44 -0.43
N LYS A 72 -6.54 6.70 -0.85
CA LYS A 72 -5.78 7.91 -0.46
C LYS A 72 -6.21 9.16 -1.22
N GLY A 73 -7.08 9.03 -2.22
CA GLY A 73 -7.60 10.14 -3.01
C GLY A 73 -6.79 10.48 -4.26
N GLY A 74 -6.02 9.54 -4.78
CA GLY A 74 -5.30 9.70 -6.05
C GLY A 74 -6.24 9.91 -7.23
N ASP A 75 -5.78 10.62 -8.26
CA ASP A 75 -6.57 10.91 -9.46
C ASP A 75 -6.81 9.64 -10.28
N ILE A 76 -8.05 9.14 -10.25
CA ILE A 76 -8.47 7.91 -10.94
C ILE A 76 -8.24 8.00 -12.45
N LYS A 77 -8.44 9.18 -13.07
CA LYS A 77 -8.21 9.35 -14.51
C LYS A 77 -6.73 9.21 -14.85
N LYS A 78 -5.86 9.80 -14.03
CA LYS A 78 -4.40 9.63 -14.18
C LYS A 78 -3.99 8.18 -13.92
N MET A 79 -4.58 7.50 -12.95
CA MET A 79 -4.33 6.07 -12.69
C MET A 79 -4.69 5.24 -13.92
N ILE A 80 -5.91 5.38 -14.45
CA ILE A 80 -6.33 4.63 -15.64
C ILE A 80 -5.44 4.96 -16.85
N ALA A 81 -5.13 6.24 -17.08
CA ALA A 81 -4.22 6.63 -18.15
C ALA A 81 -2.82 5.97 -18.01
N GLU A 82 -2.35 5.79 -16.76
CA GLU A 82 -1.09 5.10 -16.49
C GLU A 82 -1.14 3.61 -16.84
N LEU A 83 -2.25 2.92 -16.58
CA LEU A 83 -2.44 1.52 -16.96
C LEU A 83 -2.35 1.33 -18.48
N TYR A 84 -2.82 2.32 -19.25
CA TYR A 84 -2.70 2.35 -20.70
C TYR A 84 -1.38 3.00 -21.21
N LEU A 85 -0.41 3.21 -20.32
CA LEU A 85 0.90 3.80 -20.61
C LEU A 85 0.82 5.16 -21.33
N ARG A 86 -0.19 5.97 -20.99
CA ARG A 86 -0.37 7.29 -21.60
C ARG A 86 0.45 8.35 -20.87
N LYS A 87 0.94 9.33 -21.63
CA LYS A 87 1.73 10.46 -21.09
C LYS A 87 0.96 11.26 -20.01
N THR A 88 -0.37 11.21 -20.03
CA THR A 88 -1.25 11.83 -19.04
C THR A 88 -1.44 10.99 -17.77
N GLY A 89 -0.82 9.82 -17.70
CA GLY A 89 -0.82 8.98 -16.52
C GLY A 89 -0.06 9.58 -15.34
N CYS A 90 -0.32 9.06 -14.14
CA CYS A 90 0.27 9.57 -12.90
C CYS A 90 1.80 9.47 -12.84
N ALA A 91 2.40 8.49 -13.51
CA ALA A 91 3.84 8.34 -13.73
C ALA A 91 4.26 8.61 -15.19
N ARG A 92 3.46 9.38 -15.93
CA ARG A 92 3.68 9.75 -17.33
C ARG A 92 3.80 8.56 -18.29
N GLY A 93 3.06 7.47 -17.99
CA GLY A 93 3.06 6.25 -18.78
C GLY A 93 4.31 5.39 -18.64
N ARG A 94 5.10 5.58 -17.60
CA ARG A 94 6.36 4.84 -17.36
C ARG A 94 6.28 3.79 -16.27
N GLY A 95 5.27 3.88 -15.41
CA GLY A 95 5.12 3.04 -14.22
C GLY A 95 4.19 1.85 -14.45
N GLY A 96 3.13 2.05 -15.22
CA GLY A 96 2.07 1.06 -15.36
C GLY A 96 1.36 0.79 -14.03
N SER A 97 0.71 -0.37 -13.93
CA SER A 97 -0.13 -0.75 -12.78
C SER A 97 0.63 -0.82 -11.45
N MET A 98 1.90 -1.21 -11.46
CA MET A 98 2.66 -1.53 -10.24
C MET A 98 3.49 -0.36 -9.69
N HIS A 99 3.52 0.79 -10.37
CA HIS A 99 4.34 1.93 -9.99
C HIS A 99 3.54 3.23 -10.00
N LEU A 100 2.38 3.20 -9.33
CA LEU A 100 1.52 4.36 -9.19
C LEU A 100 2.10 5.36 -8.20
N VAL A 101 1.96 6.65 -8.51
CA VAL A 101 2.49 7.75 -7.71
C VAL A 101 1.56 8.96 -7.83
N ASP A 102 1.26 9.63 -6.72
CA ASP A 102 0.54 10.89 -6.70
C ASP A 102 0.98 11.71 -5.47
N PRO A 103 2.09 12.47 -5.59
CA PRO A 103 2.63 13.23 -4.47
C PRO A 103 1.69 14.31 -3.94
N ASP A 104 0.76 14.81 -4.78
CA ASP A 104 -0.19 15.85 -4.40
C ASP A 104 -1.17 15.40 -3.31
N VAL A 105 -1.32 14.09 -3.15
CA VAL A 105 -2.12 13.46 -2.09
C VAL A 105 -1.28 12.54 -1.18
N GLY A 106 0.04 12.65 -1.23
CA GLY A 106 0.95 11.91 -0.37
C GLY A 106 1.24 10.47 -0.79
N ILE A 107 0.86 10.04 -2.00
CA ILE A 107 1.23 8.72 -2.53
C ILE A 107 2.61 8.84 -3.16
N LEU A 108 3.65 8.43 -2.42
CA LEU A 108 5.03 8.61 -2.84
C LEU A 108 5.57 7.49 -3.71
N GLY A 109 4.94 6.32 -3.68
CA GLY A 109 5.31 5.23 -4.56
C GLY A 109 4.60 3.92 -4.30
N SER A 110 4.61 3.10 -5.34
CA SER A 110 4.33 1.67 -5.29
C SER A 110 5.39 0.94 -6.11
N SER A 111 5.63 -0.33 -5.85
CA SER A 111 6.72 -1.04 -6.53
C SER A 111 6.42 -2.52 -6.73
N ALA A 112 6.85 -3.01 -7.90
CA ALA A 112 6.90 -4.44 -8.20
C ALA A 112 7.97 -5.19 -7.38
N ILE A 113 8.95 -4.48 -6.83
CA ILE A 113 10.01 -5.07 -6.00
C ILE A 113 9.44 -5.36 -4.62
N VAL A 114 9.17 -6.64 -4.36
CA VAL A 114 8.56 -7.10 -3.10
C VAL A 114 9.46 -6.75 -1.91
N GLY A 115 8.89 -6.07 -0.91
CA GLY A 115 9.61 -5.59 0.27
C GLY A 115 10.36 -4.27 0.07
N GLY A 116 10.62 -3.83 -1.17
CA GLY A 116 11.45 -2.64 -1.46
C GLY A 116 10.89 -1.32 -0.91
N ASN A 117 9.58 -1.19 -0.81
CA ASN A 117 8.96 0.03 -0.27
C ASN A 117 9.02 0.13 1.27
N ILE A 118 9.33 -0.95 1.98
CA ILE A 118 9.42 -0.94 3.45
C ILE A 118 10.55 0.01 3.90
N PRO A 119 11.80 -0.16 3.45
CA PRO A 119 12.87 0.77 3.81
C PRO A 119 12.67 2.18 3.24
N LEU A 120 12.03 2.34 2.05
CA LEU A 120 11.74 3.66 1.49
C LEU A 120 10.76 4.45 2.37
N GLY A 121 9.67 3.80 2.81
CA GLY A 121 8.72 4.43 3.73
C GLY A 121 9.33 4.72 5.10
N THR A 122 10.18 3.82 5.60
CA THR A 122 10.95 4.04 6.85
C THR A 122 11.86 5.26 6.71
N GLY A 123 12.54 5.43 5.58
CA GLY A 123 13.38 6.60 5.28
C GLY A 123 12.55 7.88 5.17
N THR A 124 11.35 7.81 4.60
CA THR A 124 10.42 8.95 4.53
C THR A 124 9.95 9.38 5.93
N ALA A 125 9.64 8.43 6.81
CA ALA A 125 9.32 8.73 8.20
C ALA A 125 10.49 9.36 8.96
N LEU A 126 11.72 8.95 8.66
CA LEU A 126 12.91 9.62 9.18
C LEU A 126 13.00 11.07 8.69
N ALA A 127 12.74 11.32 7.42
CA ALA A 127 12.72 12.67 6.87
C ALA A 127 11.66 13.54 7.58
N SER A 128 10.44 13.02 7.79
CA SER A 128 9.39 13.72 8.55
C SER A 128 9.88 14.11 9.96
N LYS A 129 10.54 13.20 10.65
CA LYS A 129 11.10 13.47 11.98
C LYS A 129 12.20 14.52 11.94
N LEU A 130 13.13 14.43 11.00
CA LEU A 130 14.23 15.40 10.87
C LEU A 130 13.74 16.80 10.50
N LEU A 131 12.69 16.88 9.69
CA LEU A 131 12.03 18.12 9.32
C LEU A 131 11.09 18.65 10.40
N MET A 132 10.95 17.93 11.52
CA MET A 132 10.08 18.28 12.65
C MET A 132 8.63 18.55 12.24
N ASN A 133 8.13 17.85 11.22
CA ASN A 133 6.73 17.88 10.85
C ASN A 133 5.98 16.69 11.49
N ASP A 134 4.64 16.78 11.51
CA ASP A 134 3.77 15.81 12.17
C ASP A 134 3.17 14.76 11.20
N ARG A 135 3.76 14.62 10.00
CA ARG A 135 3.31 13.65 9.00
C ARG A 135 3.64 12.22 9.42
N VAL A 136 2.66 11.36 9.19
CA VAL A 136 2.81 9.92 9.36
C VAL A 136 3.08 9.27 8.01
N THR A 137 3.93 8.26 7.99
CA THR A 137 4.15 7.43 6.80
C THR A 137 3.48 6.08 7.02
N VAL A 138 2.63 5.66 6.09
CA VAL A 138 2.04 4.32 6.07
C VAL A 138 2.68 3.50 4.97
N VAL A 139 3.13 2.30 5.31
CA VAL A 139 3.74 1.36 4.38
C VAL A 139 2.89 0.10 4.31
N PHE A 140 2.26 -0.14 3.16
CA PHE A 140 1.56 -1.38 2.89
C PHE A 140 2.54 -2.42 2.34
N PHE A 141 2.40 -3.67 2.78
CA PHE A 141 3.21 -4.79 2.30
C PHE A 141 2.45 -6.11 2.46
N GLY A 142 2.76 -7.10 1.64
CA GLY A 142 2.18 -8.44 1.72
C GLY A 142 2.97 -9.36 2.67
N ASP A 143 2.38 -10.50 3.03
CA ASP A 143 3.02 -11.53 3.87
C ASP A 143 4.35 -12.03 3.28
N GLY A 144 4.46 -12.13 1.94
CA GLY A 144 5.71 -12.49 1.27
C GLY A 144 6.80 -11.42 1.38
N ALA A 145 6.44 -10.15 1.57
CA ALA A 145 7.43 -9.10 1.78
C ALA A 145 8.06 -9.17 3.18
N ALA A 146 7.35 -9.73 4.15
CA ALA A 146 7.88 -9.95 5.49
C ALA A 146 9.02 -10.98 5.54
N ASP A 147 9.16 -11.81 4.49
CA ASP A 147 10.28 -12.78 4.39
C ASP A 147 11.61 -12.10 4.00
N GLN A 148 11.57 -10.83 3.59
CA GLN A 148 12.76 -10.08 3.22
C GLN A 148 13.51 -9.56 4.45
N GLY A 149 14.84 -9.65 4.45
CA GLY A 149 15.67 -9.10 5.54
C GLY A 149 15.42 -7.62 5.78
N THR A 150 15.13 -6.86 4.73
CA THR A 150 14.82 -5.42 4.80
C THR A 150 13.60 -5.09 5.65
N PHE A 151 12.64 -6.02 5.82
CA PHE A 151 11.54 -5.87 6.76
C PHE A 151 12.08 -5.74 8.19
N HIS A 152 12.88 -6.70 8.62
CA HIS A 152 13.47 -6.75 9.97
C HIS A 152 14.40 -5.56 10.23
N GLU A 153 15.24 -5.21 9.26
CA GLU A 153 16.13 -4.04 9.34
C GLU A 153 15.34 -2.74 9.50
N SER A 154 14.24 -2.59 8.75
CA SER A 154 13.38 -1.40 8.80
C SER A 154 12.66 -1.27 10.14
N LEU A 155 12.13 -2.37 10.68
CA LEU A 155 11.47 -2.38 12.00
C LEU A 155 12.46 -1.98 13.10
N ASN A 156 13.64 -2.59 13.12
CA ASN A 156 14.69 -2.26 14.08
C ASN A 156 15.08 -0.78 14.00
N PHE A 157 15.29 -0.28 12.79
CA PHE A 157 15.66 1.13 12.58
C PHE A 157 14.54 2.09 12.98
N ALA A 158 13.30 1.76 12.65
CA ALA A 158 12.13 2.58 12.99
C ALA A 158 11.98 2.73 14.51
N THR A 159 12.12 1.64 15.27
CA THR A 159 12.05 1.67 16.73
C THR A 159 13.22 2.43 17.32
N LEU A 160 14.46 2.12 16.91
CA LEU A 160 15.67 2.80 17.38
C LEU A 160 15.57 4.31 17.18
N LYS A 161 15.00 4.76 16.08
CA LYS A 161 14.82 6.18 15.75
C LYS A 161 13.47 6.74 16.18
N LYS A 162 12.57 5.94 16.75
CA LYS A 162 11.19 6.35 17.14
C LYS A 162 10.49 7.10 16.00
N LEU A 163 10.38 6.44 14.83
CA LEU A 163 9.86 7.06 13.61
C LEU A 163 8.33 7.06 13.56
N PRO A 164 7.69 8.09 12.98
CA PRO A 164 6.24 8.14 12.77
C PRO A 164 5.85 7.28 11.56
N VAL A 165 5.95 5.96 11.68
CA VAL A 165 5.63 5.00 10.62
C VAL A 165 4.65 3.95 11.09
N VAL A 166 3.69 3.59 10.23
CA VAL A 166 2.74 2.50 10.43
C VAL A 166 2.97 1.46 9.34
N TYR A 167 3.21 0.23 9.75
CA TYR A 167 3.40 -0.91 8.87
C TYR A 167 2.10 -1.70 8.76
N VAL A 168 1.52 -1.79 7.55
CA VAL A 168 0.25 -2.47 7.29
C VAL A 168 0.51 -3.72 6.46
N CYS A 169 0.41 -4.88 7.10
CA CYS A 169 0.55 -6.18 6.44
C CYS A 169 -0.78 -6.62 5.84
N GLU A 170 -0.87 -6.67 4.53
CA GLU A 170 -1.99 -7.26 3.78
C GLU A 170 -1.74 -8.77 3.64
N ASN A 171 -2.07 -9.51 4.71
CA ASN A 171 -1.83 -10.96 4.74
C ASN A 171 -2.95 -11.72 4.03
N ASN A 172 -2.68 -12.17 2.80
CA ASN A 172 -3.56 -13.04 2.02
C ASN A 172 -3.10 -14.50 2.02
N PHE A 173 -2.11 -14.85 2.85
CA PHE A 173 -1.51 -16.17 3.03
C PHE A 173 -0.69 -16.71 1.86
N TYR A 174 -0.58 -15.96 0.75
CA TYR A 174 0.12 -16.44 -0.44
C TYR A 174 1.11 -15.40 -0.98
N ALA A 175 2.31 -15.89 -1.30
CA ALA A 175 3.26 -15.17 -2.15
C ALA A 175 3.36 -15.94 -3.47
N ILE A 176 2.74 -15.39 -4.52
CA ILE A 176 2.49 -16.09 -5.79
C ILE A 176 1.74 -17.41 -5.54
N ASN A 177 2.42 -18.54 -5.60
CA ASN A 177 1.86 -19.88 -5.40
C ASN A 177 2.26 -20.51 -4.06
N SER A 178 3.09 -19.85 -3.27
CA SER A 178 3.60 -20.39 -2.01
C SER A 178 2.73 -19.95 -0.84
N HIS A 179 2.14 -20.91 -0.13
CA HIS A 179 1.41 -20.64 1.09
C HIS A 179 2.35 -20.14 2.20
N GLN A 180 1.86 -19.24 3.07
CA GLN A 180 2.65 -18.62 4.15
C GLN A 180 3.38 -19.66 5.02
N LEU A 181 2.69 -20.71 5.46
CA LEU A 181 3.27 -21.75 6.31
C LEU A 181 4.35 -22.61 5.64
N SER A 182 4.50 -22.56 4.31
CA SER A 182 5.63 -23.18 3.62
C SER A 182 6.90 -22.31 3.62
N ARG A 183 6.79 -21.04 4.02
CA ARG A 183 7.86 -20.03 4.00
C ARG A 183 8.21 -19.50 5.38
N GLN A 184 7.25 -19.54 6.31
CA GLN A 184 7.35 -18.92 7.63
C GLN A 184 7.05 -19.92 8.74
N VAL A 185 7.74 -19.80 9.85
CA VAL A 185 7.45 -20.56 11.07
C VAL A 185 6.25 -19.90 11.77
N GLY A 186 5.04 -20.31 11.39
CA GLY A 186 3.79 -19.76 11.89
C GLY A 186 3.25 -18.60 11.04
N ASP A 187 2.02 -18.21 11.34
CA ASP A 187 1.21 -17.26 10.56
C ASP A 187 1.13 -15.86 11.18
N ASN A 188 1.86 -15.63 12.25
CA ASN A 188 1.73 -14.44 13.11
C ASN A 188 2.87 -13.45 12.89
N ILE A 189 2.91 -12.77 11.74
CA ILE A 189 3.94 -11.77 11.37
C ILE A 189 4.08 -10.67 12.45
N HIS A 190 2.97 -10.30 13.11
CA HIS A 190 3.01 -9.28 14.17
C HIS A 190 3.91 -9.68 15.36
N LYS A 191 4.15 -10.98 15.62
CA LYS A 191 5.07 -11.42 16.66
C LYS A 191 6.52 -11.05 16.34
N TRP A 192 6.87 -10.98 15.06
CA TRP A 192 8.19 -10.49 14.64
C TRP A 192 8.34 -9.01 14.94
N ALA A 193 7.29 -8.21 14.71
CA ALA A 193 7.30 -6.80 15.05
C ALA A 193 7.42 -6.55 16.56
N GLN A 194 6.81 -7.41 17.38
CA GLN A 194 6.92 -7.34 18.84
C GLN A 194 8.37 -7.51 19.33
N SER A 195 9.20 -8.30 18.62
CA SER A 195 10.63 -8.47 18.95
C SER A 195 11.41 -7.15 18.84
N TYR A 196 10.87 -6.19 18.11
CA TYR A 196 11.43 -4.84 17.94
C TYR A 196 10.65 -3.78 18.76
N GLU A 197 9.85 -4.21 19.74
CA GLU A 197 9.01 -3.31 20.56
C GLU A 197 7.98 -2.49 19.75
N ILE A 198 7.62 -2.96 18.55
CA ILE A 198 6.57 -2.34 17.76
C ILE A 198 5.21 -2.88 18.22
N GLY A 199 4.34 -1.97 18.66
CA GLY A 199 2.98 -2.31 19.10
C GLY A 199 2.11 -2.78 17.93
N ARG A 200 1.10 -3.61 18.25
CA ARG A 200 0.05 -4.02 17.34
C ARG A 200 -1.23 -3.25 17.64
N ALA A 201 -1.95 -2.82 16.60
CA ALA A 201 -3.32 -2.36 16.78
C ALA A 201 -4.21 -3.52 17.27
N HIS A 202 -4.99 -3.25 18.31
CA HIS A 202 -5.99 -4.17 18.82
C HIS A 202 -7.37 -3.79 18.27
N VAL A 203 -8.07 -4.77 17.74
CA VAL A 203 -9.45 -4.65 17.26
C VAL A 203 -10.38 -5.15 18.34
#